data_6fefb50a4e439ba92209c62f81caed99
#
_entry.id   6fefb50a4e439ba92209c62f81caed99
#
_cell.length_a   1.000
_cell.length_b   1.000
_cell.length_c   1.000
_cell.angle_alpha   90.00
_cell.angle_beta   90.00
_cell.angle_gamma   90.00
#
_symmetry.space_group_name_H-M   'P 1'
#
loop_
_entity.id
_entity.type
_entity.pdbx_description
1 polymer ?
#
loop_
_entity_poly.entity_id
_entity_poly.type
_entity_poly.pdbx_seq_one_letter_code
_entity_poly.pdbx_strand_id
1 'polypeptide(L)'
;FSAELSDAVIGFDINQGMLHLFPLENANGVAEMVITASNPVRASVSDTVLVTVFAVNDPPMVGSIETVYVTEDVPLEMWTMASLYEQGIISDVDNTLEELGFALHHDHSLFHIEWSHNAQDAPMLYPHENHHGTTMATLCVYDGDYENCSDFEVVVEPVNDAPFFAMDMHQVVGLDLDFHMEIHYGDVDTDYEALELTLLSGPTWTHSLDGNHLFGMPTDLGYNPIALQLDDGMDTMVDTLHLYVEHFRPVITSVEDVPNDQGGRVYVSFNASYFDNGETNG
;
A
#
# COMPACT_ATOMS: atom_id res chain seq x y z
N PHE A 1 -56.71 -20.58 -38.31
CA PHE A 1 -55.39 -20.46 -38.95
C PHE A 1 -54.32 -20.95 -37.99
N SER A 2 -53.14 -21.25 -38.51
CA SER A 2 -51.96 -21.63 -37.77
C SER A 2 -50.80 -20.78 -38.24
N ALA A 3 -49.77 -20.68 -37.40
CA ALA A 3 -48.51 -20.04 -37.73
C ALA A 3 -47.36 -20.95 -37.37
N GLU A 4 -46.26 -20.88 -38.10
CA GLU A 4 -45.00 -21.60 -37.87
C GLU A 4 -43.85 -20.61 -38.04
N LEU A 5 -42.81 -20.72 -37.18
CA LEU A 5 -41.64 -19.90 -37.20
C LEU A 5 -40.42 -20.69 -37.67
N SER A 6 -39.55 -20.07 -38.44
CA SER A 6 -38.27 -20.65 -38.85
C SER A 6 -37.18 -20.53 -37.78
N ASP A 7 -37.24 -19.49 -36.94
CA ASP A 7 -36.24 -19.15 -35.96
C ASP A 7 -36.84 -18.71 -34.62
N ALA A 8 -36.10 -18.90 -33.56
CA ALA A 8 -36.50 -18.62 -32.17
C ALA A 8 -36.12 -17.20 -31.70
N VAL A 9 -36.33 -16.17 -32.53
CA VAL A 9 -36.13 -14.77 -32.13
C VAL A 9 -37.43 -14.11 -31.63
N ILE A 10 -38.59 -14.70 -31.96
CA ILE A 10 -39.91 -14.26 -31.50
C ILE A 10 -40.72 -15.42 -30.98
N GLY A 11 -41.59 -15.17 -30.04
CA GLY A 11 -42.71 -16.00 -29.68
C GLY A 11 -44.01 -15.50 -30.35
N PHE A 12 -44.99 -16.35 -30.44
CA PHE A 12 -46.32 -15.95 -30.89
C PHE A 12 -47.43 -16.67 -30.12
N ASP A 13 -48.59 -16.04 -30.09
CA ASP A 13 -49.83 -16.58 -29.56
C ASP A 13 -50.98 -16.25 -30.51
N ILE A 14 -51.91 -17.19 -30.66
CA ILE A 14 -53.13 -17.00 -31.44
C ILE A 14 -54.31 -17.03 -30.50
N ASN A 15 -54.93 -15.88 -30.27
CA ASN A 15 -56.08 -15.77 -29.39
C ASN A 15 -57.26 -15.04 -30.09
N GLN A 16 -58.43 -15.63 -30.05
CA GLN A 16 -59.67 -15.12 -30.68
C GLN A 16 -59.47 -14.66 -32.15
N GLY A 17 -58.63 -15.36 -32.90
CA GLY A 17 -58.39 -15.06 -34.31
C GLY A 17 -57.40 -13.89 -34.54
N MET A 18 -56.74 -13.43 -33.50
CA MET A 18 -55.64 -12.49 -33.59
C MET A 18 -54.32 -13.20 -33.32
N LEU A 19 -53.31 -12.84 -34.10
CA LEU A 19 -51.94 -13.28 -33.95
C LEU A 19 -51.20 -12.18 -33.14
N HIS A 20 -50.68 -12.57 -31.98
CA HIS A 20 -49.82 -11.73 -31.15
C HIS A 20 -48.38 -12.19 -31.30
N LEU A 21 -47.47 -11.26 -31.60
CA LEU A 21 -46.03 -11.49 -31.69
C LEU A 21 -45.35 -10.78 -30.50
N PHE A 22 -44.37 -11.45 -29.93
CA PHE A 22 -43.52 -10.84 -28.87
C PHE A 22 -42.08 -11.28 -29.05
N PRO A 23 -41.10 -10.36 -28.93
CA PRO A 23 -39.68 -10.72 -28.91
C PRO A 23 -39.40 -11.68 -27.78
N LEU A 24 -38.47 -12.60 -27.97
CA LEU A 24 -37.89 -13.36 -26.86
C LEU A 24 -36.82 -12.52 -26.21
N GLU A 25 -36.59 -12.78 -24.93
CA GLU A 25 -35.55 -12.08 -24.15
C GLU A 25 -34.18 -12.27 -24.80
N ASN A 26 -33.43 -11.17 -24.96
CA ASN A 26 -32.08 -11.15 -25.52
C ASN A 26 -31.97 -11.73 -26.94
N ALA A 27 -33.03 -11.74 -27.69
CA ALA A 27 -33.08 -12.27 -29.05
C ALA A 27 -33.24 -11.14 -30.07
N ASN A 28 -32.42 -11.15 -31.08
CA ASN A 28 -32.51 -10.24 -32.24
C ASN A 28 -32.27 -11.01 -33.53
N GLY A 29 -32.71 -10.45 -34.66
CA GLY A 29 -32.56 -11.11 -35.96
C GLY A 29 -33.82 -11.05 -36.80
N VAL A 30 -33.87 -11.92 -37.81
CA VAL A 30 -35.00 -12.02 -38.73
C VAL A 30 -35.59 -13.43 -38.66
N ALA A 31 -36.90 -13.52 -38.39
CA ALA A 31 -37.64 -14.78 -38.44
C ALA A 31 -38.59 -14.77 -39.65
N GLU A 32 -38.66 -15.88 -40.32
CA GLU A 32 -39.74 -16.15 -41.30
C GLU A 32 -40.93 -16.79 -40.58
N MET A 33 -42.10 -16.20 -40.75
CA MET A 33 -43.33 -16.73 -40.21
C MET A 33 -44.24 -17.14 -41.35
N VAL A 34 -44.58 -18.41 -41.42
CA VAL A 34 -45.59 -18.95 -42.36
C VAL A 34 -46.94 -18.94 -41.69
N ILE A 35 -47.89 -18.18 -42.22
CA ILE A 35 -49.25 -18.11 -41.73
C ILE A 35 -50.14 -18.90 -42.68
N THR A 36 -50.83 -19.90 -42.17
CA THR A 36 -51.73 -20.76 -42.95
C THR A 36 -53.15 -20.56 -42.49
N ALA A 37 -54.01 -20.16 -43.41
CA ALA A 37 -55.47 -20.16 -43.22
C ALA A 37 -56.09 -21.34 -43.88
N SER A 38 -56.94 -22.07 -43.16
CA SER A 38 -57.69 -23.25 -43.67
C SER A 38 -59.16 -23.11 -43.38
N ASN A 39 -59.95 -23.63 -44.28
CA ASN A 39 -61.42 -23.72 -44.10
C ASN A 39 -61.86 -25.11 -43.65
N PRO A 40 -63.15 -25.33 -43.27
CA PRO A 40 -63.67 -26.62 -42.81
C PRO A 40 -63.62 -27.75 -43.87
N VAL A 41 -63.49 -27.39 -45.14
CA VAL A 41 -63.38 -28.37 -46.25
C VAL A 41 -61.97 -28.70 -46.66
N ARG A 42 -60.98 -28.31 -45.79
CA ARG A 42 -59.52 -28.54 -45.92
C ARG A 42 -58.80 -27.82 -47.07
N ALA A 43 -59.38 -26.80 -47.65
CA ALA A 43 -58.61 -25.89 -48.52
C ALA A 43 -57.81 -24.95 -47.65
N SER A 44 -56.50 -24.80 -47.93
CA SER A 44 -55.60 -23.93 -47.19
C SER A 44 -54.83 -22.99 -48.13
N VAL A 45 -54.50 -21.86 -47.66
CA VAL A 45 -53.58 -20.87 -48.27
C VAL A 45 -52.59 -20.46 -47.23
N SER A 46 -51.35 -20.38 -47.63
CA SER A 46 -50.25 -19.92 -46.74
C SER A 46 -49.56 -18.66 -47.33
N ASP A 47 -49.11 -17.80 -46.47
CA ASP A 47 -48.30 -16.67 -46.82
C ASP A 47 -47.15 -16.58 -45.84
N THR A 48 -46.02 -15.98 -46.28
CA THR A 48 -44.79 -15.85 -45.46
C THR A 48 -44.55 -14.38 -45.15
N VAL A 49 -44.36 -14.09 -43.84
CA VAL A 49 -44.05 -12.77 -43.32
C VAL A 49 -42.67 -12.79 -42.72
N LEU A 50 -41.82 -11.80 -43.08
CA LEU A 50 -40.54 -11.56 -42.40
C LEU A 50 -40.78 -10.63 -41.21
N VAL A 51 -40.34 -11.08 -40.04
CA VAL A 51 -40.36 -10.28 -38.80
C VAL A 51 -38.95 -10.00 -38.37
N THR A 52 -38.61 -8.74 -38.30
CA THR A 52 -37.26 -8.28 -37.82
C THR A 52 -37.38 -7.81 -36.39
N VAL A 53 -36.56 -8.38 -35.52
CA VAL A 53 -36.34 -7.92 -34.16
C VAL A 53 -34.97 -7.19 -34.13
N PHE A 54 -34.99 -5.93 -33.84
CA PHE A 54 -33.75 -5.13 -33.75
C PHE A 54 -33.06 -5.40 -32.43
N ALA A 55 -31.72 -5.49 -32.47
CA ALA A 55 -30.92 -5.53 -31.26
C ALA A 55 -31.11 -4.24 -30.45
N VAL A 56 -31.20 -4.39 -29.15
CA VAL A 56 -31.17 -3.31 -28.17
C VAL A 56 -30.04 -3.65 -27.21
N ASN A 57 -29.17 -2.71 -26.96
CA ASN A 57 -28.03 -2.92 -26.06
C ASN A 57 -28.53 -3.09 -24.61
N ASP A 58 -28.10 -4.16 -23.97
CA ASP A 58 -28.32 -4.43 -22.55
C ASP A 58 -27.10 -3.93 -21.74
N PRO A 59 -27.25 -3.40 -20.52
CA PRO A 59 -26.13 -2.95 -19.73
C PRO A 59 -25.29 -4.14 -19.22
N PRO A 60 -23.96 -3.94 -19.06
CA PRO A 60 -23.09 -4.95 -18.47
C PRO A 60 -23.52 -5.28 -17.05
N MET A 61 -23.28 -6.51 -16.62
CA MET A 61 -23.56 -6.96 -15.27
C MET A 61 -22.24 -7.11 -14.49
N VAL A 62 -22.24 -6.57 -13.27
CA VAL A 62 -21.14 -6.74 -12.31
C VAL A 62 -21.73 -7.30 -11.03
N GLY A 63 -21.31 -8.51 -10.68
CA GLY A 63 -21.70 -9.19 -9.44
C GLY A 63 -20.88 -8.72 -8.25
N SER A 64 -21.11 -9.36 -7.11
CA SER A 64 -20.33 -9.09 -5.91
C SER A 64 -18.89 -9.61 -6.04
N ILE A 65 -17.93 -8.77 -5.67
CA ILE A 65 -16.52 -9.11 -5.57
C ILE A 65 -16.22 -9.43 -4.10
N GLU A 66 -15.43 -10.46 -3.86
CA GLU A 66 -15.01 -10.82 -2.50
C GLU A 66 -14.03 -9.77 -1.93
N THR A 67 -13.98 -9.68 -0.59
CA THR A 67 -13.01 -8.82 0.11
C THR A 67 -11.58 -9.17 -0.29
N VAL A 68 -10.81 -8.17 -0.66
CA VAL A 68 -9.39 -8.29 -0.98
C VAL A 68 -8.58 -8.07 0.29
N TYR A 69 -7.77 -9.06 0.66
CA TYR A 69 -6.84 -8.97 1.78
C TYR A 69 -5.43 -8.78 1.23
N VAL A 70 -4.72 -7.81 1.74
CA VAL A 70 -3.33 -7.52 1.43
C VAL A 70 -2.59 -7.16 2.70
N THR A 71 -1.36 -7.63 2.82
CA THR A 71 -0.46 -7.26 3.91
C THR A 71 0.20 -5.93 3.58
N GLU A 72 0.29 -4.98 4.52
CA GLU A 72 1.03 -3.74 4.27
C GLU A 72 2.48 -4.03 3.84
N ASP A 73 3.12 -3.09 3.14
CA ASP A 73 4.48 -3.17 2.58
C ASP A 73 4.70 -4.25 1.51
N VAL A 74 3.71 -5.13 1.25
CA VAL A 74 3.82 -6.21 0.27
C VAL A 74 2.82 -6.01 -0.87
N PRO A 75 3.28 -5.76 -2.11
CA PRO A 75 2.38 -5.64 -3.25
C PRO A 75 1.59 -6.93 -3.52
N LEU A 76 0.32 -6.77 -3.89
CA LEU A 76 -0.58 -7.86 -4.25
C LEU A 76 -0.96 -7.80 -5.72
N GLU A 77 -0.76 -8.90 -6.44
CA GLU A 77 -1.35 -9.11 -7.75
C GLU A 77 -2.82 -9.50 -7.57
N MET A 78 -3.73 -8.69 -8.11
CA MET A 78 -5.17 -8.90 -8.02
C MET A 78 -5.64 -9.88 -9.10
N TRP A 79 -6.96 -10.08 -9.18
CA TRP A 79 -7.61 -10.84 -10.24
C TRP A 79 -7.59 -10.08 -11.58
N THR A 80 -7.56 -10.82 -12.70
CA THR A 80 -7.74 -10.23 -14.03
C THR A 80 -9.23 -10.05 -14.35
N MET A 81 -9.57 -9.10 -15.22
CA MET A 81 -10.96 -8.97 -15.70
C MET A 81 -11.40 -10.23 -16.44
N ALA A 82 -10.48 -10.89 -17.16
CA ALA A 82 -10.72 -12.15 -17.80
C ALA A 82 -11.15 -13.24 -16.80
N SER A 83 -10.49 -13.32 -15.63
CA SER A 83 -10.88 -14.29 -14.61
C SER A 83 -12.24 -14.01 -13.99
N LEU A 84 -12.59 -12.73 -13.80
CA LEU A 84 -13.92 -12.34 -13.30
C LEU A 84 -15.02 -12.64 -14.34
N TYR A 85 -14.71 -12.46 -15.62
CA TYR A 85 -15.61 -12.81 -16.71
C TYR A 85 -15.84 -14.33 -16.82
N GLU A 86 -14.78 -15.13 -16.75
CA GLU A 86 -14.86 -16.59 -16.74
C GLU A 86 -15.64 -17.15 -15.54
N GLN A 87 -15.60 -16.47 -14.40
CA GLN A 87 -16.37 -16.81 -13.19
C GLN A 87 -17.82 -16.32 -13.26
N GLY A 88 -18.20 -15.54 -14.26
CA GLY A 88 -19.53 -14.96 -14.41
C GLY A 88 -19.82 -13.82 -13.42
N ILE A 89 -18.79 -13.25 -12.79
CA ILE A 89 -18.89 -12.04 -11.94
C ILE A 89 -19.10 -10.82 -12.83
N ILE A 90 -18.43 -10.78 -13.97
CA ILE A 90 -18.66 -9.80 -15.04
C ILE A 90 -19.30 -10.54 -16.21
N SER A 91 -20.33 -9.97 -16.82
CA SER A 91 -20.94 -10.49 -18.04
C SER A 91 -21.67 -9.37 -18.79
N ASP A 92 -21.84 -9.61 -20.08
CA ASP A 92 -22.68 -8.80 -20.94
C ASP A 92 -23.39 -9.70 -21.93
N VAL A 93 -24.61 -9.33 -22.35
CA VAL A 93 -25.42 -10.13 -23.28
C VAL A 93 -25.00 -9.88 -24.73
N ASP A 94 -24.63 -8.65 -25.03
CA ASP A 94 -24.38 -8.18 -26.39
C ASP A 94 -22.89 -8.06 -26.69
N ASN A 95 -22.06 -7.83 -25.66
CA ASN A 95 -20.66 -7.54 -25.78
C ASN A 95 -19.75 -8.64 -25.24
N THR A 96 -18.69 -8.90 -25.98
CA THR A 96 -17.61 -9.77 -25.54
C THR A 96 -16.67 -9.04 -24.55
N LEU A 97 -15.83 -9.78 -23.83
CA LEU A 97 -14.86 -9.20 -22.90
C LEU A 97 -13.96 -8.12 -23.54
N GLU A 98 -13.57 -8.33 -24.80
CA GLU A 98 -12.71 -7.40 -25.54
C GLU A 98 -13.40 -6.08 -25.93
N GLU A 99 -14.72 -6.06 -25.91
CA GLU A 99 -15.54 -4.89 -26.22
C GLU A 99 -15.92 -4.10 -24.97
N LEU A 100 -15.72 -4.70 -23.77
CA LEU A 100 -15.97 -4.03 -22.51
C LEU A 100 -14.79 -3.17 -22.06
N GLY A 101 -15.11 -2.03 -21.48
CA GLY A 101 -14.16 -1.18 -20.79
C GLY A 101 -14.24 -1.34 -19.26
N PHE A 102 -13.17 -1.01 -18.57
CA PHE A 102 -13.06 -1.22 -17.13
C PHE A 102 -12.44 -0.02 -16.42
N ALA A 103 -12.91 0.30 -15.22
CA ALA A 103 -12.32 1.29 -14.33
C ALA A 103 -12.33 0.79 -12.89
N LEU A 104 -11.22 1.00 -12.18
CA LEU A 104 -11.10 0.78 -10.74
C LEU A 104 -11.00 2.13 -10.05
N HIS A 105 -11.91 2.39 -9.13
CA HIS A 105 -11.92 3.58 -8.28
C HIS A 105 -11.63 3.18 -6.85
N HIS A 106 -10.77 3.92 -6.16
CA HIS A 106 -10.45 3.67 -4.76
C HIS A 106 -10.01 4.98 -4.07
N ASP A 107 -10.08 4.98 -2.75
CA ASP A 107 -9.43 5.99 -1.93
C ASP A 107 -7.94 5.69 -1.86
N HIS A 108 -7.11 6.69 -2.13
CA HIS A 108 -5.64 6.58 -2.10
C HIS A 108 -5.05 6.69 -0.68
N SER A 109 -5.84 6.57 0.38
CA SER A 109 -5.36 6.74 1.75
C SER A 109 -4.49 5.57 2.24
N LEU A 110 -4.78 4.34 1.82
CA LEU A 110 -4.11 3.12 2.27
C LEU A 110 -3.23 2.46 1.20
N PHE A 111 -3.54 2.65 -0.07
CA PHE A 111 -2.83 2.02 -1.18
C PHE A 111 -3.03 2.78 -2.48
N HIS A 112 -2.27 2.39 -3.52
CA HIS A 112 -2.57 2.74 -4.90
C HIS A 112 -2.62 1.48 -5.77
N ILE A 113 -3.30 1.57 -6.92
CA ILE A 113 -3.40 0.48 -7.90
C ILE A 113 -2.74 0.92 -9.19
N GLU A 114 -1.82 0.08 -9.69
CA GLU A 114 -1.26 0.20 -11.02
C GLU A 114 -1.91 -0.83 -11.95
N TRP A 115 -2.41 -0.36 -13.08
CA TRP A 115 -3.09 -1.22 -14.04
C TRP A 115 -3.03 -0.67 -15.47
N SER A 116 -2.81 -1.54 -16.45
CA SER A 116 -2.78 -1.19 -17.88
C SER A 116 -4.18 -0.98 -18.50
N HIS A 117 -5.25 -1.30 -17.77
CA HIS A 117 -6.65 -1.36 -18.23
C HIS A 117 -6.90 -2.42 -19.31
N ASN A 118 -5.97 -3.38 -19.48
CA ASN A 118 -6.15 -4.54 -20.33
C ASN A 118 -6.81 -5.68 -19.51
N ALA A 119 -7.85 -6.29 -20.07
CA ALA A 119 -8.59 -7.35 -19.39
C ALA A 119 -7.75 -8.58 -19.02
N GLN A 120 -6.63 -8.81 -19.69
CA GLN A 120 -5.71 -9.92 -19.44
C GLN A 120 -4.63 -9.63 -18.41
N ASP A 121 -4.38 -8.34 -18.10
CA ASP A 121 -3.39 -7.93 -17.13
C ASP A 121 -4.02 -7.80 -15.74
N ALA A 122 -3.38 -8.37 -14.73
CA ALA A 122 -3.81 -8.21 -13.36
C ALA A 122 -3.45 -6.82 -12.83
N PRO A 123 -4.37 -6.11 -12.19
CA PRO A 123 -4.01 -4.93 -11.41
C PRO A 123 -3.07 -5.28 -10.27
N MET A 124 -2.05 -4.44 -10.06
CA MET A 124 -1.14 -4.53 -8.92
C MET A 124 -1.55 -3.52 -7.86
N LEU A 125 -1.89 -4.00 -6.66
CA LEU A 125 -2.18 -3.18 -5.50
C LEU A 125 -0.89 -3.01 -4.68
N TYR A 126 -0.53 -1.76 -4.43
CA TYR A 126 0.63 -1.36 -3.63
C TYR A 126 0.14 -0.67 -2.36
N PRO A 127 0.18 -1.34 -1.20
CA PRO A 127 -0.06 -0.68 0.08
C PRO A 127 0.92 0.46 0.29
N HIS A 128 0.49 1.51 0.99
CA HIS A 128 1.40 2.54 1.46
C HIS A 128 2.15 2.03 2.67
N GLU A 129 3.42 2.38 2.74
CA GLU A 129 4.31 2.04 3.85
C GLU A 129 3.67 2.48 5.19
N ASN A 130 3.58 1.55 6.14
CA ASN A 130 3.05 1.78 7.48
C ASN A 130 1.58 2.26 7.49
N HIS A 131 0.77 1.83 6.53
CA HIS A 131 -0.64 2.19 6.47
C HIS A 131 -1.52 0.95 6.38
N HIS A 132 -2.25 0.66 7.44
CA HIS A 132 -3.19 -0.45 7.53
C HIS A 132 -4.62 0.02 7.81
N GLY A 133 -5.57 -0.86 7.59
CA GLY A 133 -7.00 -0.59 7.81
C GLY A 133 -7.89 -1.12 6.70
N THR A 134 -9.13 -0.65 6.69
CA THR A 134 -10.15 -1.10 5.74
C THR A 134 -10.71 0.07 4.95
N THR A 135 -10.84 -0.11 3.65
CA THR A 135 -11.48 0.88 2.75
C THR A 135 -12.29 0.17 1.67
N MET A 136 -13.04 0.95 0.90
CA MET A 136 -13.83 0.45 -0.22
C MET A 136 -13.17 0.81 -1.54
N ALA A 137 -13.23 -0.12 -2.49
CA ALA A 137 -12.93 0.12 -3.88
C ALA A 137 -14.13 -0.24 -4.75
N THR A 138 -14.20 0.31 -5.96
CA THR A 138 -15.31 0.14 -6.88
C THR A 138 -14.79 -0.31 -8.23
N LEU A 139 -15.28 -1.44 -8.74
CA LEU A 139 -15.07 -1.85 -10.11
C LEU A 139 -16.26 -1.41 -10.96
N CYS A 140 -15.99 -0.62 -11.99
CA CYS A 140 -16.97 -0.25 -13.01
C CYS A 140 -16.66 -0.94 -14.34
N VAL A 141 -17.71 -1.42 -15.00
CA VAL A 141 -17.68 -2.04 -16.33
C VAL A 141 -18.60 -1.26 -17.25
N TYR A 142 -18.16 -0.97 -18.46
CA TYR A 142 -18.94 -0.21 -19.45
C TYR A 142 -18.81 -0.84 -20.84
N ASP A 143 -19.92 -0.79 -21.59
CA ASP A 143 -20.07 -1.33 -22.96
C ASP A 143 -20.03 -0.25 -24.05
N GLY A 144 -19.86 1.04 -23.66
CA GLY A 144 -19.91 2.19 -24.54
C GLY A 144 -21.19 3.02 -24.44
N ASP A 145 -22.32 2.40 -24.09
CA ASP A 145 -23.62 3.05 -23.88
C ASP A 145 -24.00 3.11 -22.40
N TYR A 146 -23.68 2.07 -21.64
CA TYR A 146 -24.02 1.92 -20.22
C TYR A 146 -22.80 1.58 -19.37
N GLU A 147 -22.89 1.94 -18.10
CA GLU A 147 -21.93 1.60 -17.07
C GLU A 147 -22.64 0.96 -15.88
N ASN A 148 -22.05 -0.08 -15.31
CA ASN A 148 -22.49 -0.67 -14.06
C ASN A 148 -21.29 -0.92 -13.14
N CYS A 149 -21.48 -0.74 -11.84
CA CYS A 149 -20.39 -0.78 -10.85
C CYS A 149 -20.75 -1.69 -9.68
N SER A 150 -19.72 -2.26 -9.06
CA SER A 150 -19.84 -3.01 -7.81
C SER A 150 -18.72 -2.59 -6.85
N ASP A 151 -19.12 -2.33 -5.61
CA ASP A 151 -18.18 -2.00 -4.53
C ASP A 151 -17.67 -3.29 -3.89
N PHE A 152 -16.41 -3.26 -3.47
CA PHE A 152 -15.79 -4.34 -2.70
C PHE A 152 -14.86 -3.76 -1.63
N GLU A 153 -14.68 -4.54 -0.59
CA GLU A 153 -13.84 -4.18 0.54
C GLU A 153 -12.38 -4.55 0.27
N VAL A 154 -11.47 -3.67 0.69
CA VAL A 154 -10.03 -3.95 0.71
C VAL A 154 -9.55 -3.78 2.14
N VAL A 155 -8.94 -4.82 2.68
CA VAL A 155 -8.34 -4.87 4.02
C VAL A 155 -6.84 -4.93 3.88
N VAL A 156 -6.16 -3.87 4.34
CA VAL A 156 -4.71 -3.85 4.48
C VAL A 156 -4.40 -4.30 5.90
N GLU A 157 -3.80 -5.48 6.02
CA GLU A 157 -3.45 -6.10 7.31
C GLU A 157 -2.13 -5.54 7.83
N PRO A 158 -2.02 -5.17 9.13
CA PRO A 158 -0.79 -4.66 9.70
C PRO A 158 0.29 -5.75 9.79
N VAL A 159 1.55 -5.33 9.68
CA VAL A 159 2.74 -6.11 9.98
C VAL A 159 3.57 -5.35 10.98
N ASN A 160 4.17 -6.05 11.94
CA ASN A 160 5.07 -5.39 12.88
C ASN A 160 6.32 -4.86 12.14
N ASP A 161 6.60 -3.58 12.32
CA ASP A 161 7.85 -2.93 11.95
C ASP A 161 8.85 -3.01 13.11
N ALA A 162 10.15 -3.09 12.80
CA ALA A 162 11.16 -3.08 13.85
C ALA A 162 11.35 -1.67 14.42
N PRO A 163 11.59 -1.53 15.74
CA PRO A 163 11.81 -0.23 16.35
C PRO A 163 13.11 0.43 15.83
N PHE A 164 13.22 1.73 15.94
CA PHE A 164 14.34 2.51 15.40
C PHE A 164 14.85 3.57 16.36
N PHE A 165 16.15 3.91 16.24
CA PHE A 165 16.74 5.07 16.93
C PHE A 165 16.53 6.33 16.09
N ALA A 166 15.94 7.37 16.71
CA ALA A 166 15.56 8.64 16.07
C ALA A 166 16.56 9.77 16.39
N MET A 167 17.84 9.45 16.48
CA MET A 167 18.89 10.42 16.79
C MET A 167 20.18 10.12 16.03
N ASP A 168 21.09 11.10 15.99
CA ASP A 168 22.47 10.85 15.51
C ASP A 168 23.22 10.00 16.54
N MET A 169 23.61 8.80 16.12
CA MET A 169 24.36 7.85 16.94
C MET A 169 25.85 8.21 17.05
N HIS A 170 26.31 9.36 16.54
CA HIS A 170 27.68 9.88 16.70
C HIS A 170 27.66 11.11 17.61
N GLN A 171 28.23 10.98 18.79
CA GLN A 171 28.19 12.02 19.81
C GLN A 171 29.58 12.32 20.36
N VAL A 172 29.81 13.57 20.79
CA VAL A 172 31.06 14.00 21.41
C VAL A 172 30.77 14.49 22.83
N VAL A 173 31.53 13.98 23.79
CA VAL A 173 31.42 14.34 25.22
C VAL A 173 32.76 14.75 25.80
N GLY A 174 32.74 15.50 26.92
CA GLY A 174 33.95 15.98 27.56
C GLY A 174 34.53 14.97 28.54
N LEU A 175 35.88 14.83 28.51
CA LEU A 175 36.60 14.06 29.51
C LEU A 175 36.40 14.66 30.92
N ASP A 176 36.22 13.80 31.92
CA ASP A 176 35.98 14.14 33.33
C ASP A 176 34.80 15.12 33.54
N LEU A 177 33.84 15.13 32.64
CA LEU A 177 32.61 15.91 32.77
C LEU A 177 31.41 14.96 32.81
N ASP A 178 30.51 15.18 33.78
CA ASP A 178 29.23 14.49 33.78
C ASP A 178 28.49 14.81 32.50
N PHE A 179 28.03 13.77 31.81
CA PHE A 179 27.08 13.92 30.69
C PHE A 179 25.72 13.26 31.01
N HIS A 180 24.72 13.85 30.45
CA HIS A 180 23.35 13.36 30.47
C HIS A 180 22.81 13.45 29.04
N MET A 181 22.44 12.34 28.49
CA MET A 181 21.98 12.24 27.12
C MET A 181 20.62 11.53 27.09
N GLU A 182 19.68 12.12 26.42
CA GLU A 182 18.40 11.49 26.12
C GLU A 182 18.52 10.69 24.82
N ILE A 183 18.18 9.41 24.86
CA ILE A 183 18.14 8.53 23.71
C ILE A 183 16.75 8.66 23.08
N HIS A 184 16.70 9.14 21.85
CA HIS A 184 15.47 9.27 21.08
C HIS A 184 15.28 8.03 20.20
N TYR A 185 14.14 7.42 20.33
CA TYR A 185 13.75 6.23 19.59
C TYR A 185 12.23 6.21 19.37
N GLY A 186 11.76 5.31 18.55
CA GLY A 186 10.35 5.12 18.27
C GLY A 186 10.09 3.82 17.53
N ASP A 187 8.83 3.62 17.27
CA ASP A 187 8.30 2.50 16.52
C ASP A 187 7.07 2.97 15.76
N VAL A 188 6.70 2.26 14.70
CA VAL A 188 5.53 2.61 13.89
C VAL A 188 4.25 2.07 14.51
N ASP A 189 4.31 0.84 15.02
CA ASP A 189 3.16 0.06 15.47
C ASP A 189 3.03 0.02 16.99
N THR A 190 4.16 0.21 17.69
CA THR A 190 4.26 0.03 19.13
C THR A 190 4.32 1.37 19.84
N ASP A 191 3.43 1.58 20.81
CA ASP A 191 3.44 2.79 21.64
C ASP A 191 4.76 2.93 22.38
N TYR A 192 5.27 4.17 22.47
CA TYR A 192 6.56 4.49 23.10
C TYR A 192 6.74 3.89 24.50
N GLU A 193 5.68 3.84 25.31
CA GLU A 193 5.70 3.30 26.68
C GLU A 193 5.84 1.77 26.72
N ALA A 194 5.62 1.09 25.60
CA ALA A 194 5.78 -0.37 25.51
C ALA A 194 7.16 -0.78 24.98
N LEU A 195 7.94 0.17 24.44
CA LEU A 195 9.30 -0.08 23.97
C LEU A 195 10.26 -0.26 25.14
N GLU A 196 11.13 -1.28 25.07
CA GLU A 196 12.16 -1.55 26.08
C GLU A 196 13.56 -1.19 25.55
N LEU A 197 14.18 -0.13 26.13
CA LEU A 197 15.55 0.25 25.82
C LEU A 197 16.52 -0.39 26.81
N THR A 198 17.49 -1.14 26.29
CA THR A 198 18.50 -1.85 27.09
C THR A 198 19.92 -1.46 26.70
N LEU A 199 20.78 -1.23 27.72
CA LEU A 199 22.22 -1.09 27.56
C LEU A 199 22.87 -2.47 27.51
N LEU A 200 23.38 -2.89 26.36
CA LEU A 200 24.03 -4.20 26.18
C LEU A 200 25.49 -4.19 26.64
N SER A 201 26.22 -3.17 26.25
CA SER A 201 27.63 -2.99 26.61
C SER A 201 28.05 -1.53 26.48
N GLY A 202 29.08 -1.16 27.23
CA GLY A 202 29.68 0.16 27.19
C GLY A 202 30.92 0.27 28.06
N PRO A 203 31.58 1.41 28.07
CA PRO A 203 32.74 1.67 28.95
C PRO A 203 32.29 1.63 30.43
N THR A 204 33.26 1.32 31.31
CA THR A 204 33.00 1.14 32.76
C THR A 204 32.53 2.39 33.50
N TRP A 205 32.74 3.55 32.90
CA TRP A 205 32.29 4.86 33.42
C TRP A 205 30.83 5.21 32.97
N THR A 206 30.20 4.40 32.13
CA THR A 206 28.77 4.54 31.82
C THR A 206 27.98 4.00 33.00
N HIS A 207 27.22 4.86 33.67
CA HIS A 207 26.63 4.48 34.96
C HIS A 207 25.28 3.77 34.86
N SER A 208 24.39 4.22 34.01
CA SER A 208 23.07 3.59 33.87
C SER A 208 22.22 4.21 32.76
N LEU A 209 21.25 3.44 32.29
CA LEU A 209 20.02 3.95 31.69
C LEU A 209 18.98 4.14 32.79
N ASP A 210 18.29 5.27 32.81
CA ASP A 210 17.09 5.51 33.60
C ASP A 210 15.98 5.96 32.62
N GLY A 211 15.10 5.02 32.30
CA GLY A 211 14.21 5.18 31.15
C GLY A 211 15.01 5.31 29.85
N ASN A 212 14.83 6.44 29.15
CA ASN A 212 15.58 6.76 27.92
C ASN A 212 16.81 7.69 28.17
N HIS A 213 17.21 7.88 29.41
CA HIS A 213 18.34 8.74 29.77
C HIS A 213 19.59 7.95 30.05
N LEU A 214 20.67 8.25 29.33
CA LEU A 214 22.02 7.71 29.51
C LEU A 214 22.88 8.69 30.29
N PHE A 215 23.49 8.21 31.37
CA PHE A 215 24.36 9.00 32.24
C PHE A 215 25.76 8.44 32.27
N GLY A 216 26.77 9.31 32.44
CA GLY A 216 28.13 8.86 32.63
C GLY A 216 29.09 10.01 32.88
N MET A 217 30.33 9.66 33.35
CA MET A 217 31.45 10.57 33.47
C MET A 217 32.65 9.93 32.76
N PRO A 218 32.94 10.34 31.51
CA PRO A 218 33.99 9.73 30.71
C PRO A 218 35.37 9.89 31.35
N THR A 219 36.11 8.77 31.47
CA THR A 219 37.48 8.74 31.99
C THR A 219 38.54 8.40 30.96
N ASP A 220 38.10 7.93 29.76
CA ASP A 220 38.99 7.46 28.70
C ASP A 220 38.77 8.29 27.43
N LEU A 221 39.85 8.92 26.95
CA LEU A 221 39.83 9.69 25.69
C LEU A 221 39.62 8.82 24.46
N GLY A 222 39.07 9.43 23.43
CA GLY A 222 38.88 8.84 22.10
C GLY A 222 37.56 8.07 21.97
N TYR A 223 37.58 7.04 21.16
CA TYR A 223 36.38 6.29 20.79
C TYR A 223 35.93 5.30 21.88
N ASN A 224 34.71 5.48 22.35
CA ASN A 224 34.07 4.69 23.43
C ASN A 224 32.68 4.26 22.96
N PRO A 225 32.53 3.08 22.29
CA PRO A 225 31.24 2.62 21.82
C PRO A 225 30.33 2.13 22.95
N ILE A 226 29.03 2.41 22.78
CA ILE A 226 27.96 1.94 23.68
C ILE A 226 26.95 1.20 22.83
N ALA A 227 26.78 -0.10 23.07
CA ALA A 227 25.75 -0.89 22.36
C ALA A 227 24.41 -0.80 23.10
N LEU A 228 23.39 -0.40 22.35
CA LEU A 228 22.02 -0.26 22.82
C LEU A 228 21.14 -1.25 22.06
N GLN A 229 20.16 -1.81 22.75
CA GLN A 229 19.08 -2.62 22.17
C GLN A 229 17.75 -1.95 22.43
N LEU A 230 16.92 -1.90 21.44
CA LEU A 230 15.54 -1.50 21.52
C LEU A 230 14.66 -2.68 21.12
N ASP A 231 13.61 -2.94 21.90
CA ASP A 231 12.74 -4.12 21.78
C ASP A 231 11.28 -3.66 21.86
N ASP A 232 10.45 -4.09 20.89
CA ASP A 232 9.01 -3.81 20.85
C ASP A 232 8.15 -4.98 21.35
N GLY A 233 8.81 -6.10 21.71
CA GLY A 233 8.18 -7.34 22.13
C GLY A 233 7.98 -8.36 21.00
N MET A 234 8.23 -7.99 19.74
CA MET A 234 8.18 -8.85 18.55
C MET A 234 9.52 -8.88 17.83
N ASP A 235 10.11 -7.71 17.62
CA ASP A 235 11.40 -7.51 16.97
C ASP A 235 12.37 -6.71 17.85
N THR A 236 13.66 -6.83 17.55
CA THR A 236 14.70 -6.10 18.27
C THR A 236 15.64 -5.38 17.31
N MET A 237 15.95 -4.12 17.62
CA MET A 237 16.97 -3.34 16.95
C MET A 237 18.19 -3.17 17.86
N VAL A 238 19.38 -3.48 17.36
CA VAL A 238 20.64 -3.22 18.05
C VAL A 238 21.48 -2.23 17.27
N ASP A 239 21.87 -1.16 17.91
CA ASP A 239 22.76 -0.17 17.31
C ASP A 239 23.84 0.30 18.30
N THR A 240 24.87 0.95 17.77
CA THR A 240 26.01 1.43 18.55
C THR A 240 26.03 2.95 18.58
N LEU A 241 25.91 3.49 19.79
CA LEU A 241 26.20 4.89 20.05
C LEU A 241 27.73 5.09 20.02
N HIS A 242 28.20 5.77 18.97
CA HIS A 242 29.61 6.09 18.74
C HIS A 242 30.00 7.32 19.54
N LEU A 243 30.45 7.11 20.76
CA LEU A 243 30.79 8.20 21.67
C LEU A 243 32.28 8.53 21.58
N TYR A 244 32.60 9.79 21.24
CA TYR A 244 33.96 10.30 21.19
C TYR A 244 34.20 11.22 22.39
N VAL A 245 35.16 10.85 23.21
CA VAL A 245 35.53 11.59 24.41
C VAL A 245 36.73 12.52 24.09
N GLU A 246 36.52 13.81 24.28
CA GLU A 246 37.49 14.85 23.95
C GLU A 246 37.76 15.80 25.12
N HIS A 247 38.86 16.53 25.06
CA HIS A 247 39.12 17.59 26.03
C HIS A 247 38.27 18.84 25.72
N PHE A 248 37.24 19.09 26.50
CA PHE A 248 36.42 20.31 26.38
C PHE A 248 37.05 21.50 27.07
N ARG A 249 38.06 21.27 27.92
CA ARG A 249 38.86 22.31 28.58
C ARG A 249 40.33 22.15 28.21
N PRO A 250 41.06 23.23 27.96
CA PRO A 250 42.51 23.14 27.77
C PRO A 250 43.16 22.63 29.06
N VAL A 251 44.14 21.74 28.91
CA VAL A 251 44.85 21.13 30.04
C VAL A 251 46.30 21.54 29.98
N ILE A 252 46.82 22.19 31.05
CA ILE A 252 48.24 22.49 31.17
C ILE A 252 48.98 21.17 31.38
N THR A 253 49.89 20.83 30.47
CA THR A 253 50.66 19.59 30.49
C THR A 253 52.01 19.73 31.12
N SER A 254 52.63 20.91 31.01
CA SER A 254 53.89 21.24 31.72
C SER A 254 54.08 22.74 31.97
N VAL A 255 54.81 23.05 32.97
CA VAL A 255 55.34 24.40 33.25
C VAL A 255 56.83 24.24 33.48
N GLU A 256 57.64 24.78 32.62
CA GLU A 256 59.12 24.64 32.66
C GLU A 256 59.79 26.00 32.71
N ASP A 257 60.90 26.10 33.45
CA ASP A 257 61.68 27.30 33.53
C ASP A 257 62.38 27.62 32.19
N VAL A 258 62.39 28.88 31.80
CA VAL A 258 63.12 29.29 30.59
C VAL A 258 64.63 29.35 30.93
N PRO A 259 65.46 28.50 30.29
CA PRO A 259 66.86 28.42 30.57
C PRO A 259 67.55 29.78 30.39
N ASN A 260 68.38 30.20 31.39
CA ASN A 260 69.19 31.41 31.38
C ASN A 260 68.46 32.77 31.44
N ASP A 261 67.19 32.80 31.89
CA ASP A 261 66.41 34.01 31.98
C ASP A 261 66.41 34.69 33.37
N GLN A 262 67.17 34.17 34.34
CA GLN A 262 67.19 34.62 35.72
C GLN A 262 65.90 34.49 36.51
N GLY A 263 64.98 33.56 36.03
CA GLY A 263 63.76 33.21 36.74
C GLY A 263 62.57 34.14 36.49
N GLY A 264 62.52 34.83 35.37
CA GLY A 264 61.46 35.77 35.06
C GLY A 264 60.38 35.22 34.09
N ARG A 265 60.61 34.03 33.51
CA ARG A 265 59.69 33.42 32.48
C ARG A 265 59.58 31.91 32.64
N VAL A 266 58.47 31.41 32.20
CA VAL A 266 58.18 29.94 32.12
C VAL A 266 57.62 29.59 30.76
N TYR A 267 57.91 28.36 30.28
CA TYR A 267 57.22 27.73 29.21
C TYR A 267 55.97 27.03 29.80
N VAL A 268 54.83 27.29 29.21
CA VAL A 268 53.59 26.57 29.54
C VAL A 268 53.15 25.80 28.33
N SER A 269 53.15 24.49 28.44
CA SER A 269 52.58 23.61 27.43
C SER A 269 51.15 23.22 27.85
N PHE A 270 50.24 23.14 26.89
CA PHE A 270 48.86 22.73 27.15
C PHE A 270 48.29 21.96 25.95
N ASN A 271 47.38 21.09 26.23
CA ASN A 271 46.49 20.51 25.19
C ASN A 271 45.36 21.49 24.93
N ALA A 272 45.09 21.74 23.66
CA ALA A 272 43.94 22.54 23.24
C ALA A 272 42.66 21.86 23.63
N SER A 273 41.61 22.63 23.85
CA SER A 273 40.27 22.09 24.00
C SER A 273 39.67 21.63 22.65
N TYR A 274 38.63 20.83 22.71
CA TYR A 274 37.86 20.46 21.50
C TYR A 274 37.44 21.69 20.68
N PHE A 275 37.09 22.79 21.35
CA PHE A 275 36.66 24.04 20.70
C PHE A 275 37.80 24.89 20.14
N ASP A 276 39.05 24.55 20.46
CA ASP A 276 40.25 25.29 20.00
C ASP A 276 40.86 24.71 18.71
N ASN A 277 40.26 23.67 18.14
CA ASN A 277 40.72 23.01 16.92
C ASN A 277 40.50 23.88 15.67
N GLY A 278 41.11 25.06 15.66
CA GLY A 278 41.72 25.74 14.52
C GLY A 278 40.91 25.98 13.24
N GLU A 279 39.60 26.04 13.29
CA GLU A 279 38.85 26.78 12.26
C GLU A 279 38.73 28.24 12.72
N THR A 280 39.74 29.05 12.33
CA THR A 280 39.58 30.49 12.32
C THR A 280 38.46 30.86 11.40
N ASN A 281 37.26 31.08 11.92
CA ASN A 281 36.22 31.83 11.23
C ASN A 281 36.79 33.24 10.95
N GLY A 282 37.24 33.44 9.69
CA GLY A 282 37.58 34.73 9.16
C GLY A 282 36.32 35.50 8.75
#